data_e09a496a41db90e0b1a86d056f3f3602
#
_entry.id   e09a496a41db90e0b1a86d056f3f3602
#
_cell.length_a   1.000
_cell.length_b   1.000
_cell.length_c   1.000
_cell.angle_alpha   90.00
_cell.angle_beta   90.00
_cell.angle_gamma   90.00
#
_symmetry.space_group_name_H-M   'P 1'
#
loop_
_entity.id
_entity.type
_entity.pdbx_description
1 polymer ?
#
loop_
_entity_poly.entity_id
_entity_poly.type
_entity_poly.pdbx_seq_one_letter_code
_entity_poly.pdbx_strand_id
1 'polypeptide(L)'
;MNLTRRTFIASAAAVVGAGAGLGLAACKTPSAAEGPATWTATPDDSLECLTVQASGGNVVAMPGDGWAPRDGFIQLQLSGGSIPGEEIESAVSDGGVLAVKLKSDDGPSTLDLVLTEFRLVPPEGISVEKIESVTVDYGDGEPQELQKAYE
;
A
#
# COMPACT_ATOMS: atom_id res chain seq x y z
N MET A 1 22.67 -37.27 -9.41
CA MET A 1 22.52 -36.89 -7.98
C MET A 1 21.06 -36.52 -7.73
N ASN A 2 20.39 -37.32 -6.92
CA ASN A 2 18.93 -37.22 -6.70
C ASN A 2 18.61 -36.23 -5.59
N LEU A 3 17.82 -35.21 -5.88
CA LEU A 3 17.27 -34.28 -4.90
C LEU A 3 15.88 -34.75 -4.45
N THR A 4 15.81 -35.17 -3.24
CA THR A 4 14.65 -35.74 -2.54
C THR A 4 13.59 -34.66 -2.25
N ARG A 5 12.41 -34.84 -2.82
CA ARG A 5 11.20 -34.06 -2.45
C ARG A 5 10.73 -34.50 -1.06
N ARG A 6 10.72 -33.60 -0.10
CA ARG A 6 10.07 -33.81 1.19
C ARG A 6 8.61 -33.36 1.11
N THR A 7 7.74 -34.36 1.14
CA THR A 7 6.29 -34.21 1.27
C THR A 7 5.95 -34.03 2.75
N PHE A 8 5.37 -32.88 3.12
CA PHE A 8 4.80 -32.71 4.46
C PHE A 8 3.34 -33.18 4.44
N ILE A 9 3.07 -34.23 5.19
CA ILE A 9 1.71 -34.74 5.44
C ILE A 9 1.18 -34.02 6.68
N ALA A 10 0.10 -33.26 6.53
CA ALA A 10 -0.63 -32.66 7.63
C ALA A 10 -1.61 -33.69 8.20
N SER A 11 -1.41 -34.09 9.45
CA SER A 11 -2.32 -34.98 10.19
C SER A 11 -3.42 -34.15 10.82
N ALA A 12 -4.66 -34.39 10.44
CA ALA A 12 -5.86 -33.91 11.11
C ALA A 12 -6.20 -34.85 12.28
N ALA A 13 -6.21 -34.32 13.50
CA ALA A 13 -6.74 -35.00 14.68
C ALA A 13 -8.11 -34.39 15.04
N ALA A 14 -9.17 -35.14 14.84
CA ALA A 14 -10.51 -34.81 15.32
C ALA A 14 -10.63 -35.25 16.79
N VAL A 15 -10.96 -34.29 17.66
CA VAL A 15 -11.38 -34.57 19.05
C VAL A 15 -12.84 -34.18 19.21
N VAL A 16 -13.70 -35.18 19.36
CA VAL A 16 -15.10 -35.02 19.77
C VAL A 16 -15.13 -35.02 21.31
N GLY A 17 -15.57 -33.89 21.89
CA GLY A 17 -15.82 -33.79 23.33
C GLY A 17 -17.14 -33.08 23.56
N ALA A 18 -18.15 -33.82 24.01
CA ALA A 18 -19.42 -33.28 24.49
C ALA A 18 -19.27 -32.75 25.91
N GLY A 19 -19.66 -31.51 26.16
CA GLY A 19 -19.71 -30.91 27.49
C GLY A 19 -20.64 -29.70 27.48
N ALA A 20 -21.83 -29.85 28.06
CA ALA A 20 -22.78 -28.76 28.28
C ALA A 20 -22.28 -27.82 29.38
N GLY A 21 -22.19 -26.53 29.09
CA GLY A 21 -21.91 -25.48 30.05
C GLY A 21 -22.40 -24.13 29.54
N LEU A 22 -23.48 -23.64 30.11
CA LEU A 22 -24.02 -22.28 29.87
C LEU A 22 -23.04 -21.23 30.41
N GLY A 23 -22.29 -20.64 29.53
CA GLY A 23 -21.47 -19.46 29.78
C GLY A 23 -21.62 -18.49 28.64
N LEU A 24 -22.36 -17.39 28.81
CA LEU A 24 -22.40 -16.23 27.93
C LEU A 24 -21.04 -15.51 28.01
N ALA A 25 -20.02 -16.11 27.44
CA ALA A 25 -18.79 -15.40 27.12
C ALA A 25 -19.03 -14.72 25.76
N ALA A 26 -19.11 -13.37 25.79
CA ALA A 26 -19.02 -12.59 24.58
C ALA A 26 -17.71 -12.97 23.85
N CYS A 27 -17.81 -13.88 22.91
CA CYS A 27 -16.73 -14.15 21.97
C CYS A 27 -16.51 -12.87 21.19
N LYS A 28 -15.52 -12.09 21.60
CA LYS A 28 -14.86 -11.11 20.75
C LYS A 28 -14.36 -11.94 19.57
N THR A 29 -15.08 -11.88 18.46
CA THR A 29 -14.66 -12.45 17.19
C THR A 29 -13.26 -11.90 16.94
N PRO A 30 -12.21 -12.73 16.79
CA PRO A 30 -10.93 -12.21 16.35
C PRO A 30 -11.23 -11.53 15.01
N SER A 31 -10.86 -10.25 14.91
CA SER A 31 -10.89 -9.51 13.65
C SER A 31 -10.22 -10.42 12.63
N ALA A 32 -10.96 -10.83 11.61
CA ALA A 32 -10.40 -11.62 10.53
C ALA A 32 -9.17 -10.85 10.05
N ALA A 33 -8.03 -11.53 9.95
CA ALA A 33 -6.84 -10.95 9.34
C ALA A 33 -7.30 -10.49 7.95
N GLU A 34 -7.35 -9.17 7.77
CA GLU A 34 -7.76 -8.58 6.49
C GLU A 34 -6.69 -9.03 5.48
N GLY A 35 -7.07 -9.91 4.56
CA GLY A 35 -6.20 -10.34 3.46
C GLY A 35 -5.95 -9.17 2.50
N PRO A 36 -5.13 -9.39 1.45
CA PRO A 36 -4.80 -8.36 0.49
C PRO A 36 -6.04 -7.68 -0.08
N ALA A 37 -6.08 -6.36 -0.03
CA ALA A 37 -7.21 -5.54 -0.47
C ALA A 37 -6.81 -4.58 -1.58
N THR A 38 -7.53 -4.60 -2.70
CA THR A 38 -7.23 -3.76 -3.88
C THR A 38 -7.90 -2.40 -3.74
N TRP A 39 -7.11 -1.34 -3.93
CA TRP A 39 -7.52 0.06 -3.88
C TRP A 39 -7.78 0.60 -5.28
N THR A 40 -8.65 1.60 -5.37
CA THR A 40 -8.88 2.34 -6.63
C THR A 40 -7.98 3.56 -6.65
N ALA A 41 -7.13 3.66 -7.67
CA ALA A 41 -6.22 4.79 -7.88
C ALA A 41 -6.71 5.65 -9.04
N THR A 42 -6.80 6.97 -8.83
CA THR A 42 -7.18 7.94 -9.86
C THR A 42 -6.30 9.19 -9.75
N PRO A 43 -5.79 9.75 -10.87
CA PRO A 43 -5.16 11.07 -10.83
C PRO A 43 -6.17 12.13 -10.36
N ASP A 44 -5.70 13.10 -9.58
CA ASP A 44 -6.55 14.16 -9.03
C ASP A 44 -5.80 15.49 -8.90
N ASP A 45 -5.84 16.30 -9.94
CA ASP A 45 -5.17 17.59 -10.02
C ASP A 45 -5.78 18.67 -9.09
N SER A 46 -6.86 18.33 -8.38
CA SER A 46 -7.47 19.24 -7.39
C SER A 46 -6.81 19.17 -6.01
N LEU A 47 -5.95 18.18 -5.79
CA LEU A 47 -5.24 18.02 -4.53
C LEU A 47 -4.08 19.01 -4.45
N GLU A 48 -3.83 19.52 -3.24
CA GLU A 48 -2.66 20.35 -2.99
C GLU A 48 -1.40 19.48 -2.93
N CYS A 49 -0.29 20.01 -3.47
CA CYS A 49 0.99 19.32 -3.45
C CYS A 49 1.43 18.98 -2.02
N LEU A 50 1.90 17.75 -1.82
CA LEU A 50 2.48 17.31 -0.57
C LEU A 50 3.88 17.89 -0.38
N THR A 51 4.21 18.20 0.85
CA THR A 51 5.57 18.56 1.25
C THR A 51 6.18 17.44 2.08
N VAL A 52 7.36 17.00 1.66
CA VAL A 52 8.14 15.96 2.32
C VAL A 52 9.47 16.53 2.85
N GLN A 53 10.10 15.83 3.75
CA GLN A 53 11.40 16.24 4.26
C GLN A 53 12.51 15.90 3.25
N ALA A 54 13.28 16.89 2.83
CA ALA A 54 14.45 16.64 2.02
C ALA A 54 15.49 15.81 2.80
N SER A 55 16.01 14.75 2.18
CA SER A 55 17.08 13.94 2.76
C SER A 55 18.36 14.77 2.86
N GLY A 56 18.86 15.06 4.08
CA GLY A 56 20.12 15.79 4.22
C GLY A 56 20.34 16.60 5.50
N GLY A 57 19.57 16.36 6.55
CA GLY A 57 19.87 16.92 7.89
C GLY A 57 19.38 18.33 8.19
N ASN A 58 19.05 19.13 7.19
CA ASN A 58 18.27 20.36 7.36
C ASN A 58 16.82 20.06 6.97
N VAL A 59 15.89 20.32 7.88
CA VAL A 59 14.46 20.15 7.63
C VAL A 59 14.01 21.25 6.65
N VAL A 60 14.12 20.99 5.36
CA VAL A 60 13.54 21.82 4.34
C VAL A 60 12.33 21.04 3.77
N ALA A 61 11.14 21.51 4.06
CA ALA A 61 9.94 20.98 3.44
C ALA A 61 9.95 21.38 1.96
N MET A 62 9.88 20.40 1.07
CA MET A 62 9.84 20.62 -0.36
C MET A 62 8.84 19.66 -1.03
N PRO A 63 8.24 20.05 -2.17
CA PRO A 63 7.44 19.11 -2.95
C PRO A 63 8.29 17.91 -3.40
N GLY A 64 7.76 16.71 -3.26
CA GLY A 64 8.46 15.47 -3.63
C GLY A 64 7.58 14.25 -3.45
N ASP A 65 8.12 13.09 -3.77
CA ASP A 65 7.42 11.82 -3.62
C ASP A 65 7.02 11.58 -2.17
N GLY A 66 5.75 11.31 -1.95
CA GLY A 66 5.24 11.14 -0.61
C GLY A 66 3.76 10.76 -0.56
N TRP A 67 3.27 10.54 0.64
CA TRP A 67 1.87 10.20 0.85
C TRP A 67 1.31 10.84 2.12
N ALA A 68 0.00 11.05 2.14
CA ALA A 68 -0.73 11.53 3.31
C ALA A 68 -2.09 10.85 3.43
N PRO A 69 -2.49 10.43 4.64
CA PRO A 69 -3.87 10.00 4.88
C PRO A 69 -4.78 11.23 4.83
N ARG A 70 -5.94 11.06 4.19
CA ARG A 70 -7.01 12.05 4.09
C ARG A 70 -8.32 11.42 4.54
N ASP A 71 -9.36 12.22 4.67
CA ASP A 71 -10.68 11.70 5.02
C ASP A 71 -11.20 10.77 3.91
N GLY A 72 -11.17 9.47 4.18
CA GLY A 72 -11.64 8.41 3.28
C GLY A 72 -10.72 8.02 2.12
N PHE A 73 -9.50 8.56 1.99
CA PHE A 73 -8.55 8.17 0.95
C PHE A 73 -7.10 8.44 1.36
N ILE A 74 -6.15 7.88 0.62
CA ILE A 74 -4.73 8.26 0.70
C ILE A 74 -4.40 9.14 -0.50
N GLN A 75 -3.83 10.31 -0.22
CA GLN A 75 -3.17 11.12 -1.24
C GLN A 75 -1.76 10.58 -1.45
N LEU A 76 -1.43 10.26 -2.69
CA LEU A 76 -0.09 9.87 -3.13
C LEU A 76 0.41 10.90 -4.12
N GLN A 77 1.62 11.40 -3.94
CA GLN A 77 2.31 12.30 -4.86
C GLN A 77 3.56 11.63 -5.39
N LEU A 78 3.70 11.61 -6.70
CA LEU A 78 4.85 11.05 -7.39
C LEU A 78 5.46 12.07 -8.33
N SER A 79 6.79 12.06 -8.42
CA SER A 79 7.54 12.86 -9.38
C SER A 79 7.93 12.00 -10.58
N GLY A 80 7.74 12.55 -11.78
CA GLY A 80 8.07 11.86 -13.01
C GLY A 80 8.19 12.82 -14.19
N GLY A 81 8.29 12.26 -15.40
CA GLY A 81 8.22 13.04 -16.64
C GLY A 81 6.78 13.38 -17.02
N SER A 82 6.59 14.40 -17.83
CA SER A 82 5.25 14.73 -18.34
C SER A 82 4.77 13.76 -19.43
N ILE A 83 5.68 13.06 -20.08
CA ILE A 83 5.39 12.10 -21.15
C ILE A 83 6.35 10.89 -21.03
N PRO A 84 5.85 9.67 -20.85
CA PRO A 84 4.51 9.39 -20.34
C PRO A 84 4.37 9.92 -18.92
N GLY A 85 3.18 10.36 -18.54
CA GLY A 85 2.90 10.68 -17.13
C GLY A 85 2.90 9.40 -16.28
N GLU A 86 3.08 9.54 -14.97
CA GLU A 86 2.98 8.43 -14.03
C GLU A 86 1.58 7.80 -14.09
N GLU A 87 1.51 6.48 -14.20
CA GLU A 87 0.27 5.71 -14.25
C GLU A 87 0.35 4.53 -13.25
N ILE A 88 -0.65 4.41 -12.39
CA ILE A 88 -0.71 3.32 -11.41
C ILE A 88 -1.32 2.07 -12.06
N GLU A 89 -0.55 0.98 -12.10
CA GLU A 89 -1.02 -0.33 -12.55
C GLU A 89 -1.88 -1.00 -11.48
N SER A 90 -1.44 -0.96 -10.23
CA SER A 90 -2.16 -1.56 -9.10
C SER A 90 -1.80 -0.90 -7.77
N ALA A 91 -2.75 -0.95 -6.84
CA ALA A 91 -2.54 -0.54 -5.45
C ALA A 91 -3.22 -1.59 -4.55
N VAL A 92 -2.44 -2.22 -3.67
CA VAL A 92 -2.91 -3.33 -2.82
C VAL A 92 -2.40 -3.14 -1.40
N SER A 93 -3.28 -3.21 -0.42
CA SER A 93 -2.87 -3.20 0.99
C SER A 93 -2.85 -4.60 1.60
N ASP A 94 -1.85 -4.84 2.45
CA ASP A 94 -1.73 -6.04 3.27
C ASP A 94 -1.01 -5.69 4.57
N GLY A 95 -1.60 -6.02 5.73
CA GLY A 95 -0.97 -5.85 7.04
C GLY A 95 -0.52 -4.43 7.38
N GLY A 96 -1.21 -3.39 6.92
CA GLY A 96 -0.85 -1.98 7.18
C GLY A 96 0.09 -1.36 6.15
N VAL A 97 0.58 -2.12 5.19
CA VAL A 97 1.39 -1.63 4.07
C VAL A 97 0.52 -1.49 2.82
N LEU A 98 0.56 -0.34 2.16
CA LEU A 98 -0.05 -0.13 0.86
C LEU A 98 1.04 -0.19 -0.21
N ALA A 99 1.04 -1.27 -1.00
CA ALA A 99 1.96 -1.46 -2.11
C ALA A 99 1.33 -0.92 -3.40
N VAL A 100 1.99 0.04 -4.02
CA VAL A 100 1.61 0.66 -5.29
C VAL A 100 2.60 0.22 -6.35
N LYS A 101 2.11 -0.22 -7.49
CA LYS A 101 2.92 -0.56 -8.65
C LYS A 101 2.61 0.39 -9.79
N LEU A 102 3.64 1.00 -10.35
CA LEU A 102 3.53 1.82 -11.54
C LEU A 102 3.55 0.98 -12.80
N LYS A 103 2.87 1.45 -13.82
CA LYS A 103 2.92 0.86 -15.13
C LYS A 103 4.27 1.16 -15.76
N SER A 104 4.99 0.12 -16.12
CA SER A 104 6.23 0.27 -16.88
C SER A 104 5.92 0.78 -18.28
N ASP A 105 6.61 1.85 -18.70
CA ASP A 105 6.56 2.34 -20.06
C ASP A 105 7.98 2.34 -20.63
N ASP A 106 8.18 1.58 -21.70
CA ASP A 106 9.47 1.49 -22.44
C ASP A 106 9.58 2.62 -23.51
N GLY A 107 8.65 3.56 -23.52
CA GLY A 107 8.61 4.67 -24.47
C GLY A 107 9.64 5.78 -24.16
N PRO A 108 9.80 6.75 -25.09
CA PRO A 108 10.62 7.92 -24.82
C PRO A 108 9.97 8.77 -23.72
N SER A 109 10.78 9.15 -22.71
CA SER A 109 10.33 10.03 -21.62
C SER A 109 10.90 11.43 -21.76
N THR A 110 10.16 12.41 -21.24
CA THR A 110 10.64 13.80 -21.13
C THR A 110 11.58 13.95 -19.93
N LEU A 111 12.49 14.93 -19.99
CA LEU A 111 13.42 15.25 -18.91
C LEU A 111 12.87 16.31 -17.94
N ASP A 112 11.64 16.73 -18.10
CA ASP A 112 10.97 17.63 -17.18
C ASP A 112 10.51 16.89 -15.91
N LEU A 113 10.48 17.60 -14.79
CA LEU A 113 9.98 17.08 -13.53
C LEU A 113 8.55 17.59 -13.33
N VAL A 114 7.60 16.66 -13.32
CA VAL A 114 6.19 16.92 -13.01
C VAL A 114 5.80 16.16 -11.76
N LEU A 115 5.03 16.78 -10.89
CA LEU A 115 4.40 16.14 -9.75
C LEU A 115 2.97 15.75 -10.14
N THR A 116 2.62 14.49 -9.92
CA THR A 116 1.28 13.97 -10.17
C THR A 116 0.68 13.50 -8.86
N GLU A 117 -0.50 14.02 -8.53
CA GLU A 117 -1.27 13.63 -7.37
C GLU A 117 -2.28 12.53 -7.74
N PHE A 118 -2.35 11.52 -6.88
CA PHE A 118 -3.31 10.44 -6.99
C PHE A 118 -4.17 10.36 -5.75
N ARG A 119 -5.44 10.07 -5.96
CA ARG A 119 -6.39 9.69 -4.93
C ARG A 119 -6.50 8.17 -4.89
N LEU A 120 -6.11 7.55 -3.79
CA LEU A 120 -6.20 6.12 -3.55
C LEU A 120 -7.36 5.84 -2.59
N VAL A 121 -8.44 5.27 -3.11
CA VAL A 121 -9.66 4.99 -2.34
C VAL A 121 -9.66 3.53 -1.92
N PRO A 122 -9.80 3.23 -0.61
CA PRO A 122 -9.87 1.88 -0.11
C PRO A 122 -11.16 1.17 -0.54
N PRO A 123 -11.15 -0.16 -0.64
CA PRO A 123 -12.39 -0.92 -0.77
C PRO A 123 -13.21 -0.86 0.51
N GLU A 124 -14.48 -1.24 0.42
CA GLU A 124 -15.40 -1.26 1.56
C GLU A 124 -14.85 -2.11 2.73
N GLY A 125 -14.89 -1.56 3.92
CA GLY A 125 -14.41 -2.23 5.15
C GLY A 125 -12.93 -1.99 5.48
N ILE A 126 -12.15 -1.38 4.60
CA ILE A 126 -10.76 -1.00 4.86
C ILE A 126 -10.69 0.45 5.32
N SER A 127 -9.97 0.69 6.41
CA SER A 127 -9.74 2.05 6.94
C SER A 127 -8.38 2.57 6.48
N VAL A 128 -8.39 3.82 6.00
CA VAL A 128 -7.16 4.58 5.65
C VAL A 128 -6.21 4.69 6.85
N GLU A 129 -6.74 4.82 8.05
CA GLU A 129 -5.99 5.01 9.29
C GLU A 129 -5.14 3.79 9.68
N LYS A 130 -5.45 2.62 9.12
CA LYS A 130 -4.67 1.39 9.34
C LYS A 130 -3.42 1.32 8.47
N ILE A 131 -3.27 2.19 7.48
CA ILE A 131 -2.08 2.21 6.63
C ILE A 131 -0.97 2.96 7.38
N GLU A 132 0.10 2.24 7.62
CA GLU A 132 1.28 2.70 8.35
C GLU A 132 2.40 3.14 7.39
N SER A 133 2.50 2.46 6.25
CA SER A 133 3.49 2.77 5.21
C SER A 133 2.95 2.57 3.80
N VAL A 134 3.55 3.28 2.85
CA VAL A 134 3.27 3.16 1.43
C VAL A 134 4.57 2.85 0.70
N THR A 135 4.57 1.82 -0.13
CA THR A 135 5.70 1.46 -0.99
C THR A 135 5.33 1.61 -2.45
N VAL A 136 6.27 2.03 -3.28
CA VAL A 136 6.07 2.18 -4.73
C VAL A 136 7.10 1.36 -5.47
N ASP A 137 6.63 0.53 -6.38
CA ASP A 137 7.42 -0.21 -7.36
C ASP A 137 7.42 0.56 -8.69
N TYR A 138 8.56 1.16 -9.01
CA TYR A 138 8.78 1.92 -10.25
C TYR A 138 9.12 1.01 -11.44
N GLY A 139 9.23 -0.31 -11.23
CA GLY A 139 9.55 -1.27 -12.27
C GLY A 139 11.05 -1.43 -12.58
N ASP A 140 11.92 -0.71 -11.87
CA ASP A 140 13.37 -0.65 -12.12
C ASP A 140 14.21 -1.33 -11.01
N GLY A 141 13.60 -1.87 -9.98
CA GLY A 141 14.31 -2.46 -8.85
C GLY A 141 13.43 -2.97 -7.73
N GLU A 142 13.86 -2.74 -6.49
CA GLU A 142 13.07 -3.07 -5.31
C GLU A 142 12.08 -1.92 -5.00
N PRO A 143 10.86 -2.25 -4.49
CA PRO A 143 9.90 -1.22 -4.08
C PRO A 143 10.51 -0.27 -3.05
N GLN A 144 10.26 1.02 -3.23
CA GLN A 144 10.75 2.08 -2.36
C GLN A 144 9.65 2.49 -1.37
N GLU A 145 10.01 2.62 -0.10
CA GLU A 145 9.10 3.16 0.91
C GLU A 145 9.07 4.69 0.80
N LEU A 146 7.87 5.25 0.66
CA LEU A 146 7.67 6.69 0.57
C LEU A 146 7.56 7.34 1.93
N GLN A 147 8.01 8.58 2.01
CA GLN A 147 7.85 9.38 3.21
C GLN A 147 6.40 9.80 3.41
N LYS A 148 5.94 9.76 4.67
CA LYS A 148 4.69 10.38 5.04
C LYS A 148 4.88 11.89 5.08
N ALA A 149 4.01 12.61 4.35
CA ALA A 149 4.07 14.06 4.29
C ALA A 149 3.71 14.72 5.63
N TYR A 150 4.22 15.91 5.86
CA TYR A 150 3.85 16.74 7.00
C TYR A 150 2.50 17.40 6.73
N GLU A 151 1.66 17.44 7.76
CA GLU A 151 0.44 18.26 7.82
C GLU A 151 0.76 19.65 8.35
#